data_ec19797c0825201f25716b86900ca3eb
#
_entry.id   ec19797c0825201f25716b86900ca3eb
#
_cell.length_a   1.000
_cell.length_b   1.000
_cell.length_c   1.000
_cell.angle_alpha   90.00
_cell.angle_beta   90.00
_cell.angle_gamma   90.00
#
_symmetry.space_group_name_H-M   'P 1'
#
loop_
_entity.id
_entity.type
_entity.pdbx_description
1 polymer ?
#
loop_
_entity_poly.entity_id
_entity_poly.type
_entity_poly.pdbx_seq_one_letter_code
_entity_poly.pdbx_strand_id
1 'polypeptide(L)'
;MSEPNNSLRSQRWFNADGMRAFAHRQRMQQMGLRREDVMERPIVGIINTWSDLSPCHAHLRERADAVKRGILLAGGMPFELPALSLGEVMVKPTTMLYRNLLAMEVEELIRSLPIDGVVLLAGCDKTTPGTVMGAISAGMPMLFCAAGSMLNDRHVRHGEPERRIGAGTHTRIFWDEYQAGRISDCEWVQLEGRMTRSPGTCNTMGTASTMTGIVEALGLALPGSTTIPAMDAQHSRMATDCGERIVGMIEIGRAHV
;
A
#
# COMPACT_ATOMS: atom_id res chain seq x y z
N MET A 1 36.92 10.39 -1.57
CA MET A 1 35.66 11.15 -1.34
C MET A 1 34.94 11.17 -2.67
N SER A 2 33.86 10.37 -2.80
CA SER A 2 32.99 10.42 -3.99
C SER A 2 32.38 11.80 -4.09
N GLU A 3 32.27 12.35 -5.30
CA GLU A 3 31.54 13.59 -5.52
C GLU A 3 30.11 13.44 -4.97
N PRO A 4 29.55 14.43 -4.27
CA PRO A 4 28.20 14.35 -3.74
C PRO A 4 27.25 14.09 -4.89
N ASN A 5 26.43 13.03 -4.79
CA ASN A 5 25.41 12.69 -5.78
C ASN A 5 24.36 13.81 -5.85
N ASN A 6 24.68 14.86 -6.60
CA ASN A 6 23.88 16.10 -6.71
C ASN A 6 22.62 15.88 -7.56
N SER A 7 22.34 14.62 -7.99
CA SER A 7 21.20 14.23 -8.80
C SER A 7 19.92 14.01 -7.98
N LEU A 8 20.03 13.71 -6.68
CA LEU A 8 18.88 13.45 -5.82
C LEU A 8 18.16 14.74 -5.43
N ARG A 9 16.84 14.74 -5.59
CA ARG A 9 16.00 15.90 -5.27
C ARG A 9 16.09 16.30 -3.79
N SER A 10 16.15 15.33 -2.88
CA SER A 10 16.27 15.53 -1.43
C SER A 10 17.53 16.30 -1.04
N GLN A 11 18.61 16.17 -1.81
CA GLN A 11 19.88 16.83 -1.52
C GLN A 11 19.83 18.35 -1.65
N ARG A 12 18.83 18.88 -2.37
CA ARG A 12 18.56 20.34 -2.39
C ARG A 12 18.14 20.87 -1.03
N TRP A 13 17.56 20.01 -0.16
CA TRP A 13 17.20 20.35 1.22
C TRP A 13 18.34 20.12 2.20
N PHE A 14 19.07 19.01 2.06
CA PHE A 14 19.98 18.55 3.10
C PHE A 14 21.46 18.85 2.81
N ASN A 15 21.87 18.85 1.55
CA ASN A 15 23.27 19.02 1.15
C ASN A 15 23.57 20.42 0.56
N ALA A 16 22.60 21.29 0.49
CA ALA A 16 22.83 22.68 0.07
C ALA A 16 23.54 23.48 1.17
N ASP A 17 24.21 24.55 0.76
CA ASP A 17 24.81 25.51 1.66
C ASP A 17 23.78 26.49 2.23
N GLY A 18 24.05 27.04 3.42
CA GLY A 18 23.27 28.11 4.02
C GLY A 18 22.31 27.69 5.12
N MET A 19 21.64 28.70 5.66
CA MET A 19 20.79 28.59 6.85
C MET A 19 19.60 27.64 6.68
N ARG A 20 19.01 27.58 5.48
CA ARG A 20 17.86 26.69 5.22
C ARG A 20 18.23 25.22 5.35
N ALA A 21 19.32 24.80 4.71
CA ALA A 21 19.78 23.41 4.80
C ALA A 21 20.22 23.05 6.23
N PHE A 22 20.85 23.98 6.93
CA PHE A 22 21.14 23.83 8.36
C PHE A 22 19.85 23.57 9.16
N ALA A 23 18.80 24.38 8.96
CA ALA A 23 17.52 24.23 9.65
C ALA A 23 16.85 22.87 9.33
N HIS A 24 16.90 22.41 8.07
CA HIS A 24 16.37 21.10 7.68
C HIS A 24 17.12 19.97 8.38
N ARG A 25 18.43 19.95 8.36
CA ARG A 25 19.25 18.96 9.07
C ARG A 25 18.99 18.96 10.59
N GLN A 26 18.80 20.15 11.18
CA GLN A 26 18.42 20.29 12.59
C GLN A 26 17.12 19.55 12.92
N ARG A 27 16.11 19.64 12.04
CA ARG A 27 14.83 18.94 12.21
C ARG A 27 14.97 17.41 12.09
N MET A 28 15.87 16.93 11.25
CA MET A 28 16.16 15.50 11.20
C MET A 28 16.82 15.01 12.50
N GLN A 29 17.76 15.78 13.04
CA GLN A 29 18.38 15.47 14.34
C GLN A 29 17.37 15.51 15.49
N GLN A 30 16.38 16.40 15.45
CA GLN A 30 15.27 16.43 16.41
C GLN A 30 14.48 15.11 16.46
N MET A 31 14.43 14.39 15.35
CA MET A 31 13.79 13.07 15.24
C MET A 31 14.74 11.90 15.57
N GLY A 32 15.96 12.19 16.06
CA GLY A 32 16.95 11.18 16.43
C GLY A 32 17.80 10.66 15.27
N LEU A 33 17.71 11.27 14.09
CA LEU A 33 18.54 10.91 12.95
C LEU A 33 19.88 11.62 13.00
N ARG A 34 20.92 10.99 12.48
CA ARG A 34 22.23 11.62 12.30
C ARG A 34 22.24 12.42 11.00
N ARG A 35 23.17 13.33 10.89
CA ARG A 35 23.36 14.14 9.67
C ARG A 35 23.61 13.26 8.44
N GLU A 36 24.42 12.23 8.59
CA GLU A 36 24.82 11.30 7.54
C GLU A 36 23.65 10.45 7.02
N ASP A 37 22.62 10.25 7.87
CA ASP A 37 21.46 9.45 7.50
C ASP A 37 20.62 10.08 6.37
N VAL A 38 20.72 11.40 6.16
CA VAL A 38 19.94 12.14 5.16
C VAL A 38 20.77 12.85 4.08
N MET A 39 22.08 12.98 4.24
CA MET A 39 22.91 13.76 3.31
C MET A 39 23.40 13.00 2.09
N GLU A 40 23.53 11.69 2.14
CA GLU A 40 24.18 10.90 1.09
C GLU A 40 23.32 9.73 0.60
N ARG A 41 22.10 9.60 1.12
CA ARG A 41 21.21 8.48 0.82
C ARG A 41 19.98 8.95 0.05
N PRO A 42 19.44 8.12 -0.86
CA PRO A 42 18.11 8.35 -1.41
C PRO A 42 17.07 8.36 -0.31
N ILE A 43 16.18 9.33 -0.31
CA ILE A 43 15.08 9.42 0.64
C ILE A 43 13.82 8.90 -0.02
N VAL A 44 13.23 7.86 0.58
CA VAL A 44 12.05 7.19 0.05
C VAL A 44 10.85 7.46 0.94
N GLY A 45 9.79 8.04 0.37
CA GLY A 45 8.49 8.14 1.01
C GLY A 45 7.72 6.82 0.92
N ILE A 46 7.10 6.41 2.01
CA ILE A 46 6.15 5.29 2.03
C ILE A 46 4.77 5.87 2.26
N ILE A 47 4.01 6.03 1.18
CA ILE A 47 2.62 6.51 1.26
C ILE A 47 1.77 5.36 1.77
N ASN A 48 1.28 5.46 3.00
CA ASN A 48 0.57 4.38 3.68
C ASN A 48 -0.90 4.74 3.94
N THR A 49 -1.81 3.99 3.32
CA THR A 49 -3.26 4.12 3.52
C THR A 49 -3.79 3.25 4.68
N TRP A 50 -2.95 2.91 5.63
CA TRP A 50 -3.33 2.17 6.84
C TRP A 50 -4.42 2.88 7.65
N SER A 51 -5.32 2.10 8.24
CA SER A 51 -6.30 2.57 9.24
C SER A 51 -6.85 1.40 10.03
N ASP A 52 -7.11 1.59 11.32
CA ASP A 52 -7.81 0.62 12.17
C ASP A 52 -9.25 0.36 11.69
N LEU A 53 -9.89 1.35 11.04
CA LEU A 53 -11.25 1.24 10.52
C LEU A 53 -11.31 0.76 9.06
N SER A 54 -10.20 0.34 8.48
CA SER A 54 -10.18 -0.22 7.13
C SER A 54 -9.68 -1.66 7.15
N PRO A 55 -10.57 -2.67 7.16
CA PRO A 55 -10.16 -4.07 7.15
C PRO A 55 -9.25 -4.46 5.98
N CYS A 56 -9.40 -3.75 4.85
CA CYS A 56 -8.54 -3.94 3.68
C CYS A 56 -7.10 -3.48 3.91
N HIS A 57 -6.86 -2.57 4.85
CA HIS A 57 -5.57 -1.90 5.06
C HIS A 57 -5.01 -2.09 6.47
N ALA A 58 -5.72 -2.75 7.38
CA ALA A 58 -5.34 -2.88 8.79
C ALA A 58 -3.92 -3.46 9.01
N HIS A 59 -3.45 -4.33 8.11
CA HIS A 59 -2.12 -4.94 8.15
C HIS A 59 -1.01 -4.10 7.49
N LEU A 60 -1.33 -2.98 6.82
CA LEU A 60 -0.35 -2.19 6.07
C LEU A 60 0.69 -1.51 6.96
N ARG A 61 0.40 -1.31 8.25
CA ARG A 61 1.38 -0.83 9.23
C ARG A 61 2.58 -1.77 9.32
N GLU A 62 2.33 -3.07 9.48
CA GLU A 62 3.39 -4.08 9.51
C GLU A 62 4.10 -4.21 8.15
N ARG A 63 3.38 -3.99 7.05
CA ARG A 63 3.97 -4.01 5.71
C ARG A 63 4.87 -2.81 5.46
N ALA A 64 4.55 -1.65 6.03
CA ALA A 64 5.44 -0.48 6.01
C ALA A 64 6.79 -0.80 6.66
N ASP A 65 6.81 -1.54 7.76
CA ASP A 65 8.07 -1.94 8.41
C ASP A 65 8.90 -2.90 7.54
N ALA A 66 8.25 -3.78 6.79
CA ALA A 66 8.94 -4.64 5.82
C ALA A 66 9.53 -3.81 4.65
N VAL A 67 8.80 -2.83 4.13
CA VAL A 67 9.29 -1.90 3.10
C VAL A 67 10.47 -1.07 3.63
N LYS A 68 10.36 -0.52 4.84
CA LYS A 68 11.46 0.22 5.51
C LYS A 68 12.73 -0.63 5.59
N ARG A 69 12.59 -1.90 5.96
CA ARG A 69 13.72 -2.85 6.01
C ARG A 69 14.40 -2.98 4.65
N GLY A 70 13.64 -3.17 3.57
CA GLY A 70 14.20 -3.26 2.21
C GLY A 70 14.91 -1.98 1.78
N ILE A 71 14.32 -0.81 2.04
CA ILE A 71 14.94 0.48 1.74
C ILE A 71 16.27 0.64 2.48
N LEU A 72 16.31 0.30 3.78
CA LEU A 72 17.54 0.39 4.58
C LEU A 72 18.62 -0.57 4.11
N LEU A 73 18.26 -1.82 3.75
CA LEU A 73 19.19 -2.81 3.20
C LEU A 73 19.82 -2.35 1.88
N ALA A 74 19.05 -1.64 1.05
CA ALA A 74 19.52 -1.06 -0.21
C ALA A 74 20.24 0.30 -0.03
N GLY A 75 20.46 0.76 1.20
CA GLY A 75 21.20 1.99 1.47
C GLY A 75 20.36 3.28 1.43
N GLY A 76 19.05 3.20 1.20
CA GLY A 76 18.12 4.33 1.25
C GLY A 76 17.69 4.71 2.67
N MET A 77 16.99 5.82 2.81
CA MET A 77 16.40 6.31 4.06
C MET A 77 14.87 6.38 3.94
N PRO A 78 14.12 5.54 4.68
CA PRO A 78 12.66 5.49 4.58
C PRO A 78 11.96 6.49 5.50
N PHE A 79 10.90 7.13 4.99
CA PHE A 79 9.96 7.90 5.79
C PHE A 79 8.53 7.47 5.48
N GLU A 80 7.80 7.05 6.49
CA GLU A 80 6.38 6.71 6.35
C GLU A 80 5.51 7.96 6.40
N LEU A 81 4.64 8.10 5.40
CA LEU A 81 3.74 9.22 5.22
C LEU A 81 2.30 8.69 5.23
N PRO A 82 1.49 9.06 6.24
CA PRO A 82 0.09 8.64 6.26
C PRO A 82 -0.69 9.31 5.12
N ALA A 83 -1.63 8.56 4.55
CA ALA A 83 -2.55 9.06 3.55
C ALA A 83 -3.97 8.56 3.83
N LEU A 84 -4.96 9.21 3.23
CA LEU A 84 -6.38 8.90 3.43
C LEU A 84 -6.69 7.44 3.14
N SER A 85 -7.30 6.75 4.11
CA SER A 85 -7.72 5.35 3.99
C SER A 85 -9.17 5.25 3.52
N LEU A 86 -9.39 4.75 2.30
CA LEU A 86 -10.71 4.64 1.68
C LEU A 86 -11.16 3.18 1.56
N GLY A 87 -11.52 2.57 2.70
CA GLY A 87 -12.13 1.24 2.72
C GLY A 87 -13.61 1.30 2.34
N GLU A 88 -14.00 0.79 1.16
CA GLU A 88 -15.35 0.90 0.60
C GLU A 88 -16.46 0.42 1.55
N VAL A 89 -16.19 -0.65 2.31
CA VAL A 89 -17.20 -1.23 3.21
C VAL A 89 -17.54 -0.34 4.41
N MET A 90 -16.60 0.52 4.84
CA MET A 90 -16.75 1.34 6.06
C MET A 90 -17.04 2.82 5.75
N VAL A 91 -16.66 3.31 4.58
CA VAL A 91 -16.85 4.72 4.18
C VAL A 91 -18.21 4.93 3.53
N LYS A 92 -18.97 5.93 3.99
CA LYS A 92 -20.29 6.29 3.48
C LYS A 92 -20.30 7.73 2.94
N PRO A 93 -21.10 8.04 1.91
CA PRO A 93 -21.96 7.13 1.16
C PRO A 93 -21.20 6.21 0.20
N THR A 94 -20.02 6.59 -0.26
CA THR A 94 -19.11 5.78 -1.11
C THR A 94 -17.72 6.41 -1.14
N THR A 95 -16.69 5.59 -1.24
CA THR A 95 -15.30 6.05 -1.40
C THR A 95 -15.02 6.76 -2.73
N MET A 96 -15.90 6.60 -3.71
CA MET A 96 -15.77 7.26 -5.02
C MET A 96 -15.67 8.79 -4.90
N LEU A 97 -16.36 9.40 -3.95
CA LEU A 97 -16.35 10.84 -3.72
C LEU A 97 -14.97 11.36 -3.27
N TYR A 98 -14.20 10.51 -2.63
CA TYR A 98 -12.93 10.88 -1.99
C TYR A 98 -11.69 10.44 -2.79
N ARG A 99 -11.84 9.67 -3.87
CA ARG A 99 -10.73 9.16 -4.67
C ARG A 99 -9.82 10.28 -5.20
N ASN A 100 -10.40 11.36 -5.73
CA ASN A 100 -9.63 12.49 -6.23
C ASN A 100 -8.95 13.28 -5.10
N LEU A 101 -9.59 13.38 -3.94
CA LEU A 101 -8.98 14.00 -2.76
C LEU A 101 -7.71 13.24 -2.36
N LEU A 102 -7.77 11.91 -2.30
CA LEU A 102 -6.59 11.07 -2.06
C LEU A 102 -5.51 11.27 -3.14
N ALA A 103 -5.90 11.36 -4.41
CA ALA A 103 -4.92 11.60 -5.48
C ALA A 103 -4.21 12.95 -5.33
N MET A 104 -4.94 14.01 -5.00
CA MET A 104 -4.38 15.33 -4.72
C MET A 104 -3.49 15.32 -3.48
N GLU A 105 -3.92 14.67 -2.40
CA GLU A 105 -3.13 14.50 -1.17
C GLU A 105 -1.78 13.83 -1.47
N VAL A 106 -1.80 12.70 -2.19
CA VAL A 106 -0.59 11.96 -2.56
C VAL A 106 0.33 12.78 -3.45
N GLU A 107 -0.21 13.48 -4.44
CA GLU A 107 0.57 14.38 -5.30
C GLU A 107 1.27 15.46 -4.47
N GLU A 108 0.55 16.12 -3.57
CA GLU A 108 1.10 17.19 -2.74
C GLU A 108 2.11 16.67 -1.71
N LEU A 109 1.89 15.51 -1.09
CA LEU A 109 2.88 14.88 -0.23
C LEU A 109 4.19 14.62 -0.97
N ILE A 110 4.12 14.10 -2.20
CA ILE A 110 5.29 13.83 -3.02
C ILE A 110 5.99 15.12 -3.45
N ARG A 111 5.23 16.14 -3.88
CA ARG A 111 5.79 17.40 -4.38
C ARG A 111 6.39 18.27 -3.28
N SER A 112 5.78 18.30 -2.10
CA SER A 112 6.17 19.20 -1.01
C SER A 112 7.32 18.68 -0.15
N LEU A 113 7.53 17.37 -0.07
CA LEU A 113 8.52 16.75 0.83
C LEU A 113 9.85 16.43 0.13
N PRO A 114 10.96 16.38 0.87
CA PRO A 114 12.29 16.11 0.34
C PRO A 114 12.54 14.62 0.10
N ILE A 115 11.77 14.02 -0.81
CA ILE A 115 11.85 12.61 -1.18
C ILE A 115 12.29 12.43 -2.62
N ASP A 116 12.93 11.32 -2.93
CA ASP A 116 13.50 10.99 -4.24
C ASP A 116 12.69 9.92 -4.99
N GLY A 117 11.84 9.19 -4.27
CA GLY A 117 10.94 8.20 -4.81
C GLY A 117 9.93 7.75 -3.76
N VAL A 118 8.93 6.97 -4.17
CA VAL A 118 7.84 6.54 -3.28
C VAL A 118 7.48 5.07 -3.44
N VAL A 119 7.12 4.43 -2.32
CA VAL A 119 6.38 3.18 -2.31
C VAL A 119 4.95 3.48 -1.87
N LEU A 120 3.97 2.99 -2.62
CA LEU A 120 2.55 3.16 -2.35
C LEU A 120 2.00 1.91 -1.69
N LEU A 121 1.55 1.99 -0.44
CA LEU A 121 0.86 0.93 0.29
C LEU A 121 -0.65 1.16 0.22
N ALA A 122 -1.34 0.43 -0.64
CA ALA A 122 -2.78 0.52 -0.84
C ALA A 122 -3.34 -0.79 -1.41
N GLY A 123 -4.66 -0.94 -1.45
CA GLY A 123 -5.23 -2.18 -1.95
C GLY A 123 -6.72 -2.16 -2.25
N CYS A 124 -7.51 -1.29 -1.64
CA CYS A 124 -8.94 -1.21 -1.90
C CYS A 124 -9.23 -0.56 -3.27
N ASP A 125 -10.44 -0.72 -3.75
CA ASP A 125 -10.85 -0.38 -5.11
C ASP A 125 -10.70 1.12 -5.48
N LYS A 126 -10.65 2.03 -4.51
CA LYS A 126 -10.43 3.46 -4.72
C LYS A 126 -9.06 3.95 -4.24
N THR A 127 -8.46 3.29 -3.24
CA THR A 127 -7.12 3.67 -2.77
C THR A 127 -6.04 3.31 -3.80
N THR A 128 -6.18 2.16 -4.47
CA THR A 128 -5.24 1.77 -5.54
C THR A 128 -5.17 2.83 -6.64
N PRO A 129 -6.27 3.18 -7.34
CA PRO A 129 -6.19 4.20 -8.39
C PRO A 129 -5.89 5.60 -7.83
N GLY A 130 -6.38 5.96 -6.64
CA GLY A 130 -6.14 7.26 -6.03
C GLY A 130 -4.66 7.52 -5.78
N THR A 131 -3.96 6.59 -5.12
CA THR A 131 -2.52 6.72 -4.84
C THR A 131 -1.68 6.71 -6.12
N VAL A 132 -2.00 5.84 -7.08
CA VAL A 132 -1.29 5.75 -8.36
C VAL A 132 -1.47 7.01 -9.19
N MET A 133 -2.69 7.56 -9.28
CA MET A 133 -2.96 8.83 -9.99
C MET A 133 -2.13 9.98 -9.41
N GLY A 134 -2.08 10.13 -8.10
CA GLY A 134 -1.29 11.18 -7.44
C GLY A 134 0.21 11.02 -7.68
N ALA A 135 0.73 9.80 -7.57
CA ALA A 135 2.15 9.54 -7.78
C ALA A 135 2.58 9.74 -9.25
N ILE A 136 1.77 9.31 -10.23
CA ILE A 136 2.04 9.56 -11.66
C ILE A 136 2.02 11.07 -11.94
N SER A 137 1.06 11.81 -11.40
CA SER A 137 0.99 13.26 -11.56
C SER A 137 2.23 13.97 -10.99
N ALA A 138 2.77 13.47 -9.89
CA ALA A 138 4.00 14.00 -9.30
C ALA A 138 5.26 13.74 -10.14
N GLY A 139 5.26 12.70 -10.99
CA GLY A 139 6.34 12.41 -11.94
C GLY A 139 7.65 11.93 -11.30
N MET A 140 7.57 11.21 -10.17
CA MET A 140 8.74 10.66 -9.48
C MET A 140 8.79 9.12 -9.59
N PRO A 141 9.97 8.51 -9.39
CA PRO A 141 10.08 7.06 -9.25
C PRO A 141 9.08 6.54 -8.22
N MET A 142 8.25 5.56 -8.63
CA MET A 142 7.22 5.01 -7.78
C MET A 142 7.12 3.50 -7.93
N LEU A 143 6.77 2.81 -6.85
CA LEU A 143 6.47 1.39 -6.86
C LEU A 143 5.24 1.12 -6.00
N PHE A 144 4.29 0.37 -6.54
CA PHE A 144 3.08 -0.03 -5.83
C PHE A 144 3.29 -1.36 -5.10
N CYS A 145 3.03 -1.37 -3.80
CA CYS A 145 3.02 -2.56 -2.96
C CYS A 145 1.56 -2.84 -2.57
N ALA A 146 0.96 -3.84 -3.22
CA ALA A 146 -0.45 -4.19 -3.02
C ALA A 146 -0.72 -4.70 -1.61
N ALA A 147 -1.88 -4.41 -1.04
CA ALA A 147 -2.31 -4.94 0.25
C ALA A 147 -2.51 -6.47 0.25
N GLY A 148 -2.75 -7.06 -0.91
CA GLY A 148 -3.08 -8.49 -1.04
C GLY A 148 -4.51 -8.81 -0.61
N SER A 149 -5.02 -9.93 -1.08
CA SER A 149 -6.38 -10.39 -0.77
C SER A 149 -6.47 -11.05 0.60
N MET A 150 -7.64 -10.98 1.24
CA MET A 150 -7.95 -11.78 2.43
C MET A 150 -8.03 -13.26 2.09
N LEU A 151 -7.90 -14.10 3.11
CA LEU A 151 -8.01 -15.55 2.97
C LEU A 151 -9.44 -15.99 2.68
N ASN A 152 -9.59 -16.96 1.80
CA ASN A 152 -10.87 -17.66 1.56
C ASN A 152 -11.13 -18.72 2.65
N ASP A 153 -12.40 -19.10 2.80
CA ASP A 153 -12.78 -20.30 3.53
C ASP A 153 -13.51 -21.29 2.61
N ARG A 154 -13.89 -22.42 3.17
CA ARG A 154 -14.67 -23.45 2.53
C ARG A 154 -15.95 -23.71 3.33
N HIS A 155 -17.04 -23.87 2.64
CA HIS A 155 -18.33 -24.20 3.23
C HIS A 155 -18.80 -25.56 2.75
N VAL A 156 -19.24 -26.38 3.70
CA VAL A 156 -19.73 -27.73 3.42
C VAL A 156 -21.12 -27.84 4.06
N ARG A 157 -22.13 -28.12 3.26
CA ARG A 157 -23.45 -28.53 3.73
C ARG A 157 -23.64 -30.02 3.56
N HIS A 158 -24.44 -30.60 4.45
CA HIS A 158 -24.75 -32.00 4.35
C HIS A 158 -25.40 -32.33 2.99
N GLY A 159 -24.80 -33.26 2.24
CA GLY A 159 -25.26 -33.62 0.90
C GLY A 159 -24.85 -32.72 -0.26
N GLU A 160 -24.09 -31.63 0.01
CA GLU A 160 -23.59 -30.74 -1.03
C GLU A 160 -22.06 -30.85 -1.17
N PRO A 161 -21.51 -30.59 -2.37
CA PRO A 161 -20.06 -30.53 -2.54
C PRO A 161 -19.46 -29.33 -1.79
N GLU A 162 -18.22 -29.49 -1.33
CA GLU A 162 -17.45 -28.39 -0.71
C GLU A 162 -17.38 -27.18 -1.64
N ARG A 163 -17.74 -26.01 -1.13
CA ARG A 163 -17.71 -24.74 -1.87
C ARG A 163 -16.69 -23.79 -1.23
N ARG A 164 -15.78 -23.24 -2.04
CA ARG A 164 -14.94 -22.12 -1.60
C ARG A 164 -15.81 -20.87 -1.47
N ILE A 165 -15.73 -20.19 -0.32
CA ILE A 165 -16.54 -18.99 -0.03
C ILE A 165 -15.67 -17.77 0.21
N GLY A 166 -16.22 -16.60 -0.08
CA GLY A 166 -15.61 -15.28 0.15
C GLY A 166 -16.63 -14.17 0.12
N ALA A 167 -16.34 -13.07 0.79
CA ALA A 167 -17.24 -11.97 1.06
C ALA A 167 -17.86 -11.36 -0.22
N GLY A 168 -17.05 -11.06 -1.22
CA GLY A 168 -17.52 -10.36 -2.41
C GLY A 168 -18.50 -11.16 -3.28
N THR A 169 -18.38 -12.48 -3.28
CA THR A 169 -19.19 -13.36 -4.13
C THR A 169 -20.39 -13.95 -3.40
N HIS A 170 -20.22 -14.34 -2.14
CA HIS A 170 -21.18 -15.21 -1.45
C HIS A 170 -22.06 -14.47 -0.44
N THR A 171 -21.72 -13.27 0.01
CA THR A 171 -22.54 -12.52 0.99
C THR A 171 -23.99 -12.38 0.52
N ARG A 172 -24.21 -11.99 -0.72
CA ARG A 172 -25.56 -11.83 -1.25
C ARG A 172 -26.30 -13.16 -1.39
N ILE A 173 -25.59 -14.19 -1.83
CA ILE A 173 -26.17 -15.54 -1.99
C ILE A 173 -26.66 -16.07 -0.65
N PHE A 174 -25.81 -16.01 0.39
CA PHE A 174 -26.19 -16.48 1.72
C PHE A 174 -27.22 -15.60 2.40
N TRP A 175 -27.23 -14.28 2.12
CA TRP A 175 -28.29 -13.40 2.58
C TRP A 175 -29.66 -13.82 2.01
N ASP A 176 -29.75 -14.06 0.71
CA ASP A 176 -30.98 -14.48 0.05
C ASP A 176 -31.46 -15.87 0.57
N GLU A 177 -30.52 -16.77 0.87
CA GLU A 177 -30.83 -18.05 1.50
C GLU A 177 -31.31 -17.91 2.96
N TYR A 178 -30.70 -17.01 3.73
CA TYR A 178 -31.14 -16.69 5.09
C TYR A 178 -32.55 -16.08 5.10
N GLN A 179 -32.83 -15.10 4.24
CA GLN A 179 -34.16 -14.50 4.10
C GLN A 179 -35.22 -15.54 3.68
N ALA A 180 -34.83 -16.55 2.93
CA ALA A 180 -35.73 -17.65 2.53
C ALA A 180 -35.87 -18.75 3.60
N GLY A 181 -35.27 -18.60 4.79
CA GLY A 181 -35.31 -19.56 5.87
C GLY A 181 -34.52 -20.86 5.63
N ARG A 182 -33.63 -20.88 4.65
CA ARG A 182 -32.79 -22.04 4.33
C ARG A 182 -31.48 -22.08 5.14
N ILE A 183 -31.15 -21.00 5.82
CA ILE A 183 -30.01 -20.85 6.72
C ILE A 183 -30.55 -20.45 8.10
N SER A 184 -30.07 -21.09 9.16
CA SER A 184 -30.40 -20.72 10.54
C SER A 184 -29.61 -19.48 10.99
N ASP A 185 -30.10 -18.78 12.05
CA ASP A 185 -29.38 -17.67 12.67
C ASP A 185 -27.97 -18.06 13.10
N CYS A 186 -27.78 -19.24 13.65
CA CYS A 186 -26.48 -19.76 14.07
C CYS A 186 -25.53 -19.93 12.88
N GLU A 187 -25.99 -20.51 11.78
CA GLU A 187 -25.19 -20.69 10.56
C GLU A 187 -24.88 -19.31 9.93
N TRP A 188 -25.83 -18.38 9.92
CA TRP A 188 -25.62 -17.02 9.40
C TRP A 188 -24.49 -16.31 10.13
N VAL A 189 -24.49 -16.31 11.47
CA VAL A 189 -23.42 -15.72 12.30
C VAL A 189 -22.08 -16.38 12.04
N GLN A 190 -22.03 -17.69 11.87
CA GLN A 190 -20.79 -18.39 11.52
C GLN A 190 -20.24 -18.00 10.14
N LEU A 191 -21.12 -17.79 9.16
CA LEU A 191 -20.74 -17.39 7.82
C LEU A 191 -20.11 -16.00 7.78
N GLU A 192 -20.54 -15.06 8.63
CA GLU A 192 -19.94 -13.72 8.72
C GLU A 192 -18.42 -13.81 8.95
N GLY A 193 -17.96 -14.55 9.95
CA GLY A 193 -16.54 -14.73 10.24
C GLY A 193 -15.80 -15.57 9.19
N ARG A 194 -16.45 -16.58 8.61
CA ARG A 194 -15.84 -17.48 7.63
C ARG A 194 -15.61 -16.81 6.27
N MET A 195 -16.45 -15.86 5.87
CA MET A 195 -16.29 -15.11 4.62
C MET A 195 -15.21 -14.03 4.71
N THR A 196 -14.79 -13.63 5.91
CA THR A 196 -13.87 -12.52 6.18
C THR A 196 -12.73 -12.94 7.13
N ARG A 197 -11.97 -13.98 6.75
CA ARG A 197 -11.03 -14.69 7.64
C ARG A 197 -9.77 -13.93 8.02
N SER A 198 -9.41 -12.85 7.32
CA SER A 198 -8.19 -12.10 7.59
C SER A 198 -8.29 -10.66 7.09
N PRO A 199 -7.42 -9.75 7.55
CA PRO A 199 -7.20 -8.49 6.86
C PRO A 199 -6.84 -8.72 5.38
N GLY A 200 -7.04 -7.68 4.57
CA GLY A 200 -6.77 -7.72 3.14
C GLY A 200 -7.96 -7.26 2.30
N THR A 201 -7.76 -7.12 1.00
CA THR A 201 -8.82 -6.75 0.07
C THR A 201 -9.82 -7.89 -0.12
N CYS A 202 -10.95 -7.60 -0.75
CA CYS A 202 -11.94 -8.63 -1.08
C CYS A 202 -11.29 -9.83 -1.78
N ASN A 203 -11.65 -11.03 -1.36
CA ASN A 203 -11.17 -12.30 -1.91
C ASN A 203 -11.98 -12.77 -3.14
N THR A 204 -12.52 -11.83 -3.88
CA THR A 204 -13.17 -12.03 -5.17
C THR A 204 -12.47 -11.20 -6.24
N MET A 205 -12.55 -11.61 -7.50
CA MET A 205 -12.05 -10.83 -8.63
C MET A 205 -12.99 -9.66 -8.93
N GLY A 206 -13.05 -8.71 -7.98
CA GLY A 206 -13.79 -7.45 -8.07
C GLY A 206 -12.88 -6.28 -8.45
N THR A 207 -13.33 -5.06 -8.20
CA THR A 207 -12.60 -3.83 -8.57
C THR A 207 -11.23 -3.75 -7.91
N ALA A 208 -11.08 -4.13 -6.65
CA ALA A 208 -9.79 -4.09 -5.95
C ALA A 208 -8.73 -4.96 -6.67
N SER A 209 -9.04 -6.23 -6.94
CA SER A 209 -8.12 -7.15 -7.64
C SER A 209 -7.88 -6.71 -9.09
N THR A 210 -8.91 -6.20 -9.78
CA THR A 210 -8.77 -5.70 -11.14
C THR A 210 -7.83 -4.49 -11.19
N MET A 211 -8.00 -3.52 -10.28
CA MET A 211 -7.15 -2.34 -10.24
C MET A 211 -5.71 -2.67 -9.88
N THR A 212 -5.46 -3.58 -8.93
CA THR A 212 -4.08 -4.03 -8.63
C THR A 212 -3.46 -4.78 -9.81
N GLY A 213 -4.22 -5.64 -10.49
CA GLY A 213 -3.75 -6.33 -11.71
C GLY A 213 -3.40 -5.35 -12.85
N ILE A 214 -4.17 -4.27 -13.02
CA ILE A 214 -3.86 -3.21 -13.98
C ILE A 214 -2.55 -2.51 -13.61
N VAL A 215 -2.35 -2.19 -12.32
CA VAL A 215 -1.12 -1.54 -11.84
C VAL A 215 0.11 -2.42 -12.12
N GLU A 216 0.01 -3.72 -11.91
CA GLU A 216 1.07 -4.67 -12.24
C GLU A 216 1.30 -4.75 -13.76
N ALA A 217 0.25 -4.85 -14.56
CA ALA A 217 0.35 -4.90 -16.02
C ALA A 217 0.97 -3.63 -16.63
N LEU A 218 0.82 -2.48 -15.96
CA LEU A 218 1.47 -1.23 -16.34
C LEU A 218 2.95 -1.14 -15.90
N GLY A 219 3.48 -2.17 -15.23
CA GLY A 219 4.86 -2.16 -14.71
C GLY A 219 5.06 -1.24 -13.51
N LEU A 220 4.02 -0.98 -12.73
CA LEU A 220 4.06 -0.12 -11.53
C LEU A 220 4.13 -0.92 -10.23
N ALA A 221 4.13 -2.25 -10.30
CA ALA A 221 4.29 -3.18 -9.19
C ALA A 221 5.26 -4.29 -9.58
N LEU A 222 5.82 -5.00 -8.60
CA LEU A 222 6.68 -6.15 -8.88
C LEU A 222 5.87 -7.27 -9.56
N PRO A 223 6.44 -7.95 -10.58
CA PRO A 223 5.74 -9.05 -11.25
C PRO A 223 5.29 -10.15 -10.29
N GLY A 224 4.02 -10.56 -10.36
CA GLY A 224 3.39 -11.56 -9.50
C GLY A 224 3.00 -11.08 -8.11
N SER A 225 3.34 -9.84 -7.73
CA SER A 225 3.12 -9.31 -6.37
C SER A 225 1.65 -9.14 -6.01
N THR A 226 0.81 -8.78 -6.95
CA THR A 226 -0.60 -8.43 -6.72
C THR A 226 -1.50 -9.64 -6.47
N THR A 227 -1.00 -10.85 -6.70
CA THR A 227 -1.71 -12.11 -6.45
C THR A 227 -1.38 -12.75 -5.10
N ILE A 228 -0.41 -12.22 -4.37
CA ILE A 228 0.01 -12.74 -3.06
C ILE A 228 -1.04 -12.37 -2.00
N PRO A 229 -1.60 -13.34 -1.26
CA PRO A 229 -2.54 -13.04 -0.19
C PRO A 229 -1.91 -12.21 0.94
N ALA A 230 -2.69 -11.32 1.56
CA ALA A 230 -2.24 -10.40 2.59
C ALA A 230 -1.49 -11.05 3.76
N MET A 231 -1.93 -12.26 4.18
CA MET A 231 -1.38 -12.98 5.34
C MET A 231 -0.37 -14.06 4.96
N ASP A 232 0.00 -14.17 3.68
CA ASP A 232 1.07 -15.07 3.26
C ASP A 232 2.44 -14.53 3.68
N ALA A 233 3.35 -15.41 4.14
CA ALA A 233 4.71 -15.02 4.48
C ALA A 233 5.48 -14.42 3.27
N GLN A 234 5.12 -14.82 2.06
CA GLN A 234 5.66 -14.24 0.82
C GLN A 234 5.30 -12.75 0.69
N HIS A 235 4.16 -12.32 1.24
CA HIS A 235 3.75 -10.91 1.18
C HIS A 235 4.72 -9.99 1.93
N SER A 236 5.24 -10.43 3.09
CA SER A 236 6.25 -9.67 3.83
C SER A 236 7.60 -9.62 3.09
N ARG A 237 7.98 -10.71 2.42
CA ARG A 237 9.19 -10.72 1.56
C ARG A 237 9.03 -9.77 0.38
N MET A 238 7.92 -9.86 -0.33
CA MET A 238 7.58 -8.97 -1.45
C MET A 238 7.61 -7.49 -1.03
N ALA A 239 7.10 -7.15 0.15
CA ALA A 239 7.15 -5.80 0.67
C ALA A 239 8.61 -5.33 0.92
N THR A 240 9.50 -6.23 1.37
CA THR A 240 10.94 -5.94 1.48
C THR A 240 11.55 -5.72 0.09
N ASP A 241 11.24 -6.60 -0.87
CA ASP A 241 11.73 -6.49 -2.26
C ASP A 241 11.28 -5.17 -2.92
N CYS A 242 10.06 -4.70 -2.63
CA CYS A 242 9.59 -3.37 -3.05
C CYS A 242 10.48 -2.25 -2.50
N GLY A 243 10.90 -2.36 -1.24
CA GLY A 243 11.80 -1.40 -0.62
C GLY A 243 13.19 -1.38 -1.27
N GLU A 244 13.75 -2.53 -1.58
CA GLU A 244 15.03 -2.63 -2.29
C GLU A 244 14.92 -2.10 -3.72
N ARG A 245 13.87 -2.49 -4.43
CA ARG A 245 13.66 -2.13 -5.84
C ARG A 245 13.52 -0.62 -6.05
N ILE A 246 12.78 0.09 -5.20
CA ILE A 246 12.58 1.53 -5.36
C ILE A 246 13.91 2.30 -5.23
N VAL A 247 14.81 1.89 -4.36
CA VAL A 247 16.14 2.51 -4.22
C VAL A 247 16.94 2.35 -5.52
N GLY A 248 16.99 1.14 -6.10
CA GLY A 248 17.63 0.91 -7.39
C GLY A 248 17.00 1.71 -8.54
N MET A 249 15.67 1.91 -8.53
CA MET A 249 15.00 2.74 -9.54
C MET A 249 15.40 4.22 -9.44
N ILE A 250 15.55 4.75 -8.23
CA ILE A 250 16.01 6.12 -8.00
C ILE A 250 17.45 6.30 -8.53
N GLU A 251 18.34 5.35 -8.26
CA GLU A 251 19.74 5.40 -8.71
C GLU A 251 19.89 5.43 -10.22
N ILE A 252 19.07 4.66 -10.93
CA ILE A 252 19.09 4.64 -12.41
C ILE A 252 18.21 5.70 -13.07
N GLY A 253 17.51 6.53 -12.27
CA GLY A 253 16.67 7.62 -12.76
C GLY A 253 15.41 7.17 -13.51
N ARG A 254 14.91 5.94 -13.29
CA ARG A 254 13.68 5.43 -13.93
C ARG A 254 12.45 5.71 -13.10
N ALA A 255 11.36 6.14 -13.75
CA ALA A 255 10.08 6.41 -13.10
C ALA A 255 9.26 5.12 -12.86
N HIS A 256 9.50 4.05 -13.59
CA HIS A 256 8.73 2.79 -13.56
C HIS A 256 9.66 1.56 -13.55
N VAL A 257 9.10 0.41 -13.16
CA VAL A 257 9.80 -0.91 -13.15
C VAL A 257 10.13 -1.39 -14.56
#